data_325d1f0cd01e4e70be47fdfaee3c0534
#
_entry.id   325d1f0cd01e4e70be47fdfaee3c0534
#
_cell.length_a   1.000
_cell.length_b   1.000
_cell.length_c   1.000
_cell.angle_alpha   90.00
_cell.angle_beta   90.00
_cell.angle_gamma   90.00
#
_symmetry.space_group_name_H-M   'P 1'
#
loop_
_entity.id
_entity.type
_entity.pdbx_description
1 polymer ?
#
loop_
_entity_poly.entity_id
_entity_poly.type
_entity_poly.pdbx_seq_one_letter_code
_entity_poly.pdbx_strand_id
1 'polypeptide(L)' 'MSPDLAMIKDGHKFMWDGQLYDSREQASRMAESYQKENFEIQIEEEGDKFAVYTRRTVKEVVVTTQ' A
#
# COMPACT_ATOMS: atom_id res chain seq x y z
N MET A 1 -5.09 -14.52 -12.75
CA MET A 1 -3.70 -14.08 -12.65
C MET A 1 -3.47 -13.36 -11.33
N SER A 2 -2.37 -13.70 -10.66
CA SER A 2 -2.03 -13.03 -9.41
C SER A 2 -1.38 -11.69 -9.69
N PRO A 3 -1.62 -10.67 -8.88
CA PRO A 3 -0.89 -9.40 -9.02
C PRO A 3 0.59 -9.59 -8.71
N ASP A 4 1.41 -8.67 -9.16
CA ASP A 4 2.82 -8.69 -8.82
C ASP A 4 2.99 -8.51 -7.31
N LEU A 5 3.99 -9.18 -6.74
CA LEU A 5 4.25 -9.08 -5.31
C LEU A 5 4.70 -7.70 -4.90
N ALA A 6 5.24 -6.93 -5.83
CA ALA A 6 5.73 -5.58 -5.56
C ALA A 6 5.52 -4.70 -6.78
N MET A 7 5.43 -3.41 -6.55
CA MET A 7 5.37 -2.42 -7.63
C MET A 7 6.25 -1.24 -7.27
N ILE A 8 6.73 -0.54 -8.28
CA ILE A 8 7.50 0.69 -8.09
C ILE A 8 6.65 1.87 -8.50
N LYS A 9 6.52 2.83 -7.61
CA LYS A 9 5.80 4.07 -7.88
C LYS A 9 6.62 5.24 -7.37
N ASP A 10 6.92 6.19 -8.25
CA ASP A 10 7.71 7.37 -7.91
C ASP A 10 9.04 7.03 -7.23
N GLY A 11 9.68 5.94 -7.70
CA GLY A 11 10.96 5.50 -7.16
C GLY A 11 10.86 4.73 -5.85
N HIS A 12 9.65 4.45 -5.37
CA HIS A 12 9.44 3.72 -4.13
C HIS A 12 8.83 2.35 -4.39
N LYS A 13 9.31 1.38 -3.65
CA LYS A 13 8.82 0.01 -3.76
C LYS A 13 7.66 -0.22 -2.81
N PHE A 14 6.52 -0.62 -3.36
CA PHE A 14 5.34 -0.99 -2.58
C PHE A 14 5.17 -2.50 -2.66
N MET A 15 4.74 -3.11 -1.57
CA MET A 15 4.52 -4.55 -1.50
C MET A 15 3.03 -4.84 -1.44
N TRP A 16 2.61 -5.88 -2.17
CA TRP A 16 1.23 -6.35 -2.15
C TRP A 16 0.93 -6.96 -0.78
N ASP A 17 -0.27 -6.68 -0.23
CA ASP A 17 -0.65 -7.21 1.08
C ASP A 17 -1.09 -8.67 1.03
N GLY A 18 -1.14 -9.26 -0.16
CA GLY A 18 -1.50 -10.67 -0.32
C GLY A 18 -2.99 -10.93 -0.47
N GLN A 19 -3.81 -9.88 -0.47
CA GLN A 19 -5.26 -10.01 -0.56
C GLN A 19 -5.78 -9.37 -1.84
N LEU A 20 -6.86 -9.95 -2.38
CA LEU A 20 -7.61 -9.35 -3.47
C LEU A 20 -8.97 -8.95 -2.94
N TYR A 21 -9.41 -7.77 -3.32
CA TYR A 21 -10.68 -7.21 -2.86
C TYR A 21 -11.66 -7.18 -4.03
N ASP A 22 -12.93 -7.44 -3.74
CA ASP A 22 -13.95 -7.52 -4.79
C ASP A 22 -14.37 -6.17 -5.32
N SER A 23 -14.17 -5.11 -4.54
CA SER A 23 -14.54 -3.77 -4.95
C SER A 23 -13.48 -2.76 -4.50
N ARG A 24 -13.48 -1.62 -5.20
CA ARG A 24 -12.58 -0.52 -4.83
C ARG A 24 -12.90 -0.02 -3.42
N GLU A 25 -14.16 -0.05 -3.04
CA GLU A 25 -14.56 0.39 -1.71
C GLU A 25 -13.94 -0.47 -0.63
N GLN A 26 -13.95 -1.80 -0.81
CA GLN A 26 -13.32 -2.70 0.13
C GLN A 26 -11.81 -2.46 0.20
N ALA A 27 -11.19 -2.29 -0.95
CA ALA A 27 -9.76 -2.00 -1.02
C ALA A 27 -9.44 -0.68 -0.32
N SER A 28 -10.27 0.34 -0.52
CA SER A 28 -10.08 1.64 0.11
C SER A 28 -10.18 1.58 1.62
N ARG A 29 -11.11 0.80 2.14
CA ARG A 29 -11.27 0.62 3.59
C ARG A 29 -10.04 -0.01 4.20
N MET A 30 -9.50 -1.02 3.53
CA MET A 30 -8.28 -1.65 4.02
C MET A 30 -7.09 -0.71 3.90
N ALA A 31 -7.03 0.04 2.80
CA ALA A 31 -5.98 1.03 2.60
C ALA A 31 -6.00 2.09 3.70
N GLU A 32 -7.19 2.54 4.11
CA GLU A 32 -7.29 3.49 5.22
C GLU A 32 -6.74 2.93 6.52
N SER A 33 -6.98 1.65 6.79
CA SER A 33 -6.41 0.99 7.95
C SER A 33 -4.89 1.02 7.92
N TYR A 34 -4.31 0.76 6.75
CA TYR A 34 -2.86 0.81 6.60
C TYR A 34 -2.34 2.24 6.79
N GLN A 35 -3.06 3.24 6.25
CA GLN A 35 -2.65 4.63 6.41
C GLN A 35 -2.61 5.05 7.87
N LYS A 36 -3.54 4.55 8.68
CA LYS A 36 -3.55 4.84 10.12
C LYS A 36 -2.33 4.28 10.82
N GLU A 37 -1.70 3.28 10.23
CA GLU A 37 -0.49 2.67 10.78
C GLU A 37 0.77 3.19 10.10
N ASN A 38 0.67 4.35 9.43
CA ASN A 38 1.78 5.04 8.79
C ASN A 38 2.32 4.33 7.54
N PHE A 39 1.44 3.63 6.83
CA PHE A 39 1.77 3.09 5.52
C PHE A 39 1.29 4.03 4.43
N GLU A 40 2.08 4.15 3.38
CA GLU A 40 1.60 4.71 2.12
C GLU A 40 0.95 3.57 1.36
N ILE A 41 -0.10 3.86 0.61
CA ILE A 41 -0.84 2.83 -0.10
C ILE A 41 -1.01 3.17 -1.58
N GLN A 42 -1.13 2.11 -2.39
CA GLN A 42 -1.55 2.23 -3.78
C GLN A 42 -2.58 1.14 -4.02
N ILE A 43 -3.63 1.48 -4.75
CA ILE A 43 -4.65 0.51 -5.13
C ILE A 43 -4.51 0.26 -6.62
N GLU A 44 -4.35 -1.00 -7.00
CA GLU A 44 -4.23 -1.39 -8.40
C GLU A 44 -5.38 -2.29 -8.80
N GLU A 45 -5.92 -2.02 -9.98
CA GLU A 45 -6.99 -2.84 -10.53
C GLU A 45 -6.39 -4.07 -11.20
N GLU A 46 -6.86 -5.24 -10.78
CA GLU A 46 -6.41 -6.52 -11.33
C GLU A 46 -7.62 -7.28 -11.87
N GLY A 47 -7.92 -7.07 -13.13
CA GLY A 47 -9.11 -7.65 -13.75
C GLY A 47 -10.37 -7.09 -13.09
N ASP A 48 -11.17 -7.96 -12.47
CA ASP A 48 -12.36 -7.55 -11.74
C ASP A 48 -12.12 -7.42 -10.23
N LYS A 49 -10.87 -7.50 -9.80
CA LYS A 49 -10.46 -7.40 -8.41
C LYS A 49 -9.54 -6.21 -8.20
N PHE A 50 -9.28 -5.91 -6.94
CA PHE A 50 -8.39 -4.82 -6.56
C PHE A 50 -7.33 -5.32 -5.59
N ALA A 51 -6.11 -4.88 -5.80
CA ALA A 51 -4.98 -5.21 -4.93
C ALA A 51 -4.51 -3.96 -4.21
N VAL A 52 -4.14 -4.10 -2.94
CA VAL A 52 -3.62 -3.00 -2.15
C VAL A 52 -2.13 -3.22 -1.95
N TYR A 53 -1.35 -2.22 -2.33
CA TYR A 53 0.10 -2.23 -2.15
C TYR A 53 0.46 -1.23 -1.07
N THR A 54 1.37 -1.61 -0.21
CA THR A 54 1.76 -0.79 0.93
C THR A 54 3.25 -0.56 0.98
N ARG A 55 3.63 0.55 1.56
CA ARG A 55 5.01 0.91 1.79
C ARG A 55 5.09 1.60 3.15
N ARG A 56 5.98 1.12 4.01
CA ARG A 56 6.15 1.75 5.31
C ARG A 56 6.87 3.08 5.14
N THR A 57 6.24 4.14 5.62
CA THR A 57 6.88 5.45 5.64
C THR A 57 7.84 5.48 6.83
N VAL A 58 9.12 5.62 6.52
CA VAL A 58 10.11 5.86 7.57
C VAL A 58 10.09 7.34 7.84
N LYS A 59 9.51 7.72 8.97
CA LYS A 59 9.69 9.08 9.45
C LYS A 59 11.14 9.21 9.86
N GLU A 60 11.87 10.06 9.14
CA GLU A 60 13.16 10.47 9.61
C GLU A 60 12.95 11.19 10.93
N VAL A 61 13.30 10.49 12.00
CA VAL A 61 13.39 11.15 13.28
C VAL A 61 14.68 11.96 13.21
N VAL A 62 14.54 13.25 12.91
CA VAL A 62 15.65 14.15 13.10
C VAL A 62 15.83 14.23 14.60
N VAL A 63 16.74 13.42 15.10
CA VAL A 63 17.17 13.57 16.49
C VAL A 63 18.00 14.83 16.52
N THR A 64 17.37 15.92 16.89
CA THR A 64 18.11 17.11 17.26
C THR A 64 18.75 16.78 18.59
N THR A 65 19.98 16.39 18.51
CA THR A 65 20.80 16.39 19.72
C THR A 65 21.06 17.83 20.11
N GLN A 66 20.55 18.16 21.18
CA GLN A 66 20.88 19.42 21.82
C GLN A 66 22.15 19.26 22.59
#